data_641ada78db9ea6afb82643216e4b5991
#
_entry.id   641ada78db9ea6afb82643216e4b5991
#
_cell.length_a   1.000
_cell.length_b   1.000
_cell.length_c   1.000
_cell.angle_alpha   90.00
_cell.angle_beta   90.00
_cell.angle_gamma   90.00
#
_symmetry.space_group_name_H-M   'P 1'
#
loop_
_entity.id
_entity.type
_entity.pdbx_description
1 polymer ?
#
loop_
_entity_poly.entity_id
_entity_poly.type
_entity_poly.pdbx_seq_one_letter_code
_entity_poly.pdbx_strand_id
1 'polypeptide(L)'
;MNDVSVIILTHNEEKHIERCIQSLLHFTDKIFIVDSGSTDRTVAIAESLGANVMHNPWVTYAVQFNFGITHTPFKTDWLMRMDADEYVTPELGQEIKQSLAALNNDTTGIYVKRRVMFMNQWIKRGGYYPIWLLRLWRRDKGICEELWMDEHIKLSEGTTVQFKNDIVDHNLNNLTWWTQKHNNYAIREVIDLLDIKYNFTEANRVIPKLFGTQDQRKRFLKLKYASLPLFTRPFAYFFYRYFVKLGFLDGKKGLIWHFLQGLWYRFLVDAKIYEVYHRVGKDKQDIIEFFRNEYGKDLSAVQNRPVEVRQ
;
A
#
# COMPACT_ATOMS: atom_id res chain seq x y z
N MET A 1 21.76 -20.94 1.23
CA MET A 1 20.96 -20.00 2.07
C MET A 1 19.97 -19.32 1.14
N ASN A 2 18.70 -19.42 1.41
CA ASN A 2 17.71 -18.65 0.63
C ASN A 2 17.85 -17.19 1.05
N ASP A 3 18.40 -16.40 0.18
CA ASP A 3 18.70 -15.01 0.38
C ASP A 3 17.49 -14.14 0.05
N VAL A 4 17.27 -13.08 0.86
CA VAL A 4 16.21 -12.09 0.65
C VAL A 4 16.85 -10.75 0.35
N SER A 5 16.44 -10.08 -0.72
CA SER A 5 16.66 -8.64 -0.86
C SER A 5 15.38 -7.87 -0.58
N VAL A 6 15.53 -6.75 0.11
CA VAL A 6 14.42 -5.88 0.48
C VAL A 6 14.43 -4.64 -0.40
N ILE A 7 13.28 -4.31 -0.98
CA ILE A 7 13.07 -3.11 -1.79
C ILE A 7 12.23 -2.12 -0.97
N ILE A 8 12.74 -0.90 -0.83
CA ILE A 8 12.11 0.19 -0.09
C ILE A 8 11.99 1.40 -1.00
N LEU A 9 10.80 2.01 -1.06
CA LEU A 9 10.62 3.31 -1.72
C LEU A 9 10.72 4.42 -0.69
N THR A 10 11.44 5.50 -1.05
CA THR A 10 11.63 6.64 -0.15
C THR A 10 11.34 7.99 -0.82
N HIS A 11 10.81 8.92 -0.02
CA HIS A 11 10.78 10.35 -0.28
C HIS A 11 10.59 11.10 1.03
N ASN A 12 11.66 11.72 1.55
CA ASN A 12 11.68 12.46 2.81
C ASN A 12 11.24 11.62 4.02
N GLU A 13 11.94 10.52 4.25
CA GLU A 13 11.66 9.53 5.29
C GLU A 13 12.75 9.49 6.39
N GLU A 14 13.49 10.59 6.62
CA GLU A 14 14.58 10.65 7.61
C GLU A 14 14.18 10.23 9.02
N LYS A 15 12.88 10.38 9.37
CA LYS A 15 12.33 9.98 10.67
C LYS A 15 12.16 8.46 10.84
N HIS A 16 12.11 7.74 9.72
CA HIS A 16 11.69 6.34 9.71
C HIS A 16 12.75 5.40 9.21
N ILE A 17 13.53 5.82 8.21
CA ILE A 17 14.40 4.94 7.42
C ILE A 17 15.44 4.21 8.26
N GLU A 18 16.00 4.85 9.28
CA GLU A 18 16.98 4.22 10.18
C GLU A 18 16.36 3.00 10.89
N ARG A 19 15.20 3.18 11.52
CA ARG A 19 14.49 2.10 12.21
C ARG A 19 14.10 0.97 11.26
N CYS A 20 13.63 1.31 10.06
CA CYS A 20 13.29 0.35 9.02
C CYS A 20 14.51 -0.52 8.69
N ILE A 21 15.63 0.08 8.29
CA ILE A 21 16.87 -0.62 7.93
C ILE A 21 17.39 -1.46 9.08
N GLN A 22 17.50 -0.89 10.29
CA GLN A 22 18.00 -1.63 11.47
C GLN A 22 17.18 -2.89 11.76
N SER A 23 15.84 -2.85 11.55
CA SER A 23 14.99 -4.01 11.72
C SER A 23 15.25 -5.12 10.70
N LEU A 24 15.74 -4.79 9.50
CA LEU A 24 16.05 -5.72 8.43
C LEU A 24 17.41 -6.38 8.58
N LEU A 25 18.39 -5.65 9.15
CA LEU A 25 19.76 -6.15 9.35
C LEU A 25 19.82 -7.40 10.25
N HIS A 26 18.77 -7.70 10.99
CA HIS A 26 18.67 -8.96 11.74
C HIS A 26 18.59 -10.21 10.84
N PHE A 27 18.18 -10.09 9.57
CA PHE A 27 18.06 -11.24 8.69
C PHE A 27 18.65 -11.05 7.28
N THR A 28 18.89 -9.81 6.84
CA THR A 28 19.52 -9.51 5.55
C THR A 28 20.25 -8.17 5.57
N ASP A 29 21.35 -8.08 4.84
CA ASP A 29 22.10 -6.85 4.51
C ASP A 29 21.82 -6.37 3.08
N LYS A 30 20.99 -7.09 2.32
CA LYS A 30 20.69 -6.82 0.91
C LYS A 30 19.48 -5.88 0.80
N ILE A 31 19.71 -4.60 1.14
CA ILE A 31 18.69 -3.58 1.18
C ILE A 31 18.88 -2.63 -0.01
N PHE A 32 17.86 -2.54 -0.86
CA PHE A 32 17.82 -1.68 -2.02
C PHE A 32 16.75 -0.63 -1.86
N ILE A 33 17.14 0.62 -1.98
CA ILE A 33 16.27 1.79 -1.83
C ILE A 33 16.13 2.48 -3.17
N VAL A 34 14.88 2.74 -3.56
CA VAL A 34 14.56 3.60 -4.71
C VAL A 34 14.06 4.93 -4.18
N ASP A 35 14.92 5.93 -4.26
CA ASP A 35 14.63 7.28 -3.78
C ASP A 35 14.04 8.17 -4.87
N SER A 36 12.99 8.91 -4.52
CA SER A 36 12.25 9.78 -5.44
C SER A 36 12.68 11.26 -5.36
N GLY A 37 13.92 11.53 -4.95
CA GLY A 37 14.46 12.88 -4.79
C GLY A 37 14.22 13.44 -3.39
N SER A 38 14.58 12.70 -2.36
CA SER A 38 14.58 13.19 -0.98
C SER A 38 15.51 14.40 -0.82
N THR A 39 15.05 15.39 -0.08
CA THR A 39 15.78 16.64 0.22
C THR A 39 16.22 16.73 1.68
N ASP A 40 15.79 15.76 2.49
CA ASP A 40 16.19 15.58 3.89
C ASP A 40 17.38 14.59 4.01
N ARG A 41 17.66 14.10 5.20
CA ARG A 41 18.77 13.17 5.43
C ARG A 41 18.49 11.71 5.09
N THR A 42 17.37 11.40 4.43
CA THR A 42 16.96 10.01 4.13
C THR A 42 18.05 9.20 3.45
N VAL A 43 18.61 9.73 2.35
CA VAL A 43 19.65 9.03 1.56
C VAL A 43 20.93 8.86 2.39
N ALA A 44 21.41 9.92 3.04
CA ALA A 44 22.62 9.86 3.85
C ALA A 44 22.51 8.83 4.99
N ILE A 45 21.35 8.76 5.67
CA ILE A 45 21.12 7.77 6.73
C ILE A 45 21.13 6.35 6.13
N ALA A 46 20.44 6.14 5.01
CA ALA A 46 20.34 4.83 4.37
C ALA A 46 21.72 4.30 3.94
N GLU A 47 22.52 5.12 3.27
CA GLU A 47 23.87 4.78 2.83
C GLU A 47 24.81 4.51 4.01
N SER A 48 24.71 5.29 5.10
CA SER A 48 25.52 5.07 6.31
C SER A 48 25.25 3.72 6.99
N LEU A 49 24.06 3.15 6.77
CA LEU A 49 23.64 1.83 7.25
C LEU A 49 23.90 0.70 6.23
N GLY A 50 24.58 1.00 5.13
CA GLY A 50 24.97 0.02 4.12
C GLY A 50 23.91 -0.33 3.09
N ALA A 51 22.80 0.42 3.03
CA ALA A 51 21.80 0.23 1.99
C ALA A 51 22.30 0.73 0.63
N ASN A 52 21.95 0.03 -0.44
CA ASN A 52 22.20 0.49 -1.80
C ASN A 52 21.07 1.43 -2.24
N VAL A 53 21.39 2.66 -2.58
CA VAL A 53 20.39 3.68 -2.94
C VAL A 53 20.50 4.02 -4.42
N MET A 54 19.36 4.04 -5.12
CA MET A 54 19.26 4.51 -6.50
C MET A 54 18.16 5.57 -6.61
N HIS A 55 18.47 6.66 -7.28
CA HIS A 55 17.48 7.70 -7.57
C HIS A 55 16.64 7.33 -8.79
N ASN A 56 15.32 7.47 -8.67
CA ASN A 56 14.40 7.39 -9.80
C ASN A 56 13.26 8.40 -9.63
N PRO A 57 13.01 9.29 -10.60
CA PRO A 57 11.94 10.28 -10.50
C PRO A 57 10.58 9.64 -10.28
N TRP A 58 9.78 10.24 -9.41
CA TRP A 58 8.45 9.72 -9.10
C TRP A 58 7.49 9.80 -10.29
N VAL A 59 6.83 8.69 -10.58
CA VAL A 59 5.72 8.63 -11.53
C VAL A 59 4.46 8.09 -10.84
N THR A 60 4.46 6.81 -10.50
CA THR A 60 3.44 6.15 -9.69
C THR A 60 4.13 5.17 -8.74
N TYR A 61 3.39 4.70 -7.73
CA TYR A 61 3.94 3.70 -6.81
C TYR A 61 4.38 2.44 -7.56
N ALA A 62 3.53 1.93 -8.47
CA ALA A 62 3.82 0.71 -9.22
C ALA A 62 5.04 0.86 -10.14
N VAL A 63 5.15 1.97 -10.88
CA VAL A 63 6.31 2.26 -11.73
C VAL A 63 7.58 2.30 -10.88
N GLN A 64 7.55 3.00 -9.76
CA GLN A 64 8.69 3.12 -8.85
C GLN A 64 9.09 1.77 -8.25
N PHE A 65 8.09 0.98 -7.84
CA PHE A 65 8.37 -0.31 -7.23
C PHE A 65 8.85 -1.35 -8.25
N ASN A 66 8.27 -1.38 -9.45
CA ASN A 66 8.73 -2.24 -10.54
C ASN A 66 10.13 -1.85 -11.02
N PHE A 67 10.46 -0.57 -11.02
CA PHE A 67 11.84 -0.12 -11.21
C PHE A 67 12.77 -0.75 -10.16
N GLY A 68 12.37 -0.76 -8.89
CA GLY A 68 13.12 -1.41 -7.81
C GLY A 68 13.31 -2.92 -8.03
N ILE A 69 12.26 -3.62 -8.50
CA ILE A 69 12.34 -5.06 -8.81
C ILE A 69 13.38 -5.33 -9.91
N THR A 70 13.39 -4.51 -10.95
CA THR A 70 14.26 -4.73 -12.14
C THR A 70 15.70 -4.26 -11.94
N HIS A 71 15.93 -3.24 -11.10
CA HIS A 71 17.25 -2.61 -10.94
C HIS A 71 17.98 -2.99 -9.64
N THR A 72 17.37 -3.81 -8.77
CA THR A 72 18.07 -4.27 -7.57
C THR A 72 19.39 -4.98 -7.96
N PRO A 73 20.54 -4.58 -7.39
CA PRO A 73 21.83 -5.17 -7.70
C PRO A 73 22.00 -6.57 -7.12
N PHE A 74 21.14 -6.96 -6.19
CA PHE A 74 21.22 -8.23 -5.49
C PHE A 74 20.50 -9.35 -6.24
N LYS A 75 21.18 -10.48 -6.44
CA LYS A 75 20.62 -11.69 -7.09
C LYS A 75 20.19 -12.71 -6.04
N THR A 76 19.13 -12.40 -5.31
CA THR A 76 18.58 -13.25 -4.24
C THR A 76 17.42 -14.09 -4.74
N ASP A 77 17.11 -15.19 -4.07
CA ASP A 77 15.97 -16.06 -4.40
C ASP A 77 14.62 -15.41 -4.09
N TRP A 78 14.60 -14.53 -3.09
CA TRP A 78 13.40 -13.85 -2.60
C TRP A 78 13.54 -12.34 -2.64
N LEU A 79 12.44 -11.68 -2.98
CA LEU A 79 12.27 -10.24 -2.83
C LEU A 79 11.27 -9.96 -1.72
N MET A 80 11.51 -8.88 -0.97
CA MET A 80 10.60 -8.40 0.05
C MET A 80 10.26 -6.94 -0.18
N ARG A 81 8.98 -6.58 -0.08
CA ARG A 81 8.49 -5.19 -0.06
C ARG A 81 8.42 -4.69 1.37
N MET A 82 9.03 -3.53 1.60
CA MET A 82 8.85 -2.76 2.83
C MET A 82 8.54 -1.30 2.50
N ASP A 83 7.70 -0.69 3.29
CA ASP A 83 7.49 0.76 3.26
C ASP A 83 8.43 1.41 4.30
N ALA A 84 8.95 2.61 4.04
CA ALA A 84 10.00 3.21 4.87
C ALA A 84 9.56 3.46 6.33
N ASP A 85 8.26 3.65 6.57
CA ASP A 85 7.66 3.83 7.90
C ASP A 85 7.30 2.51 8.61
N GLU A 86 7.61 1.36 7.97
CA GLU A 86 7.44 0.03 8.55
C GLU A 86 8.73 -0.51 9.18
N TYR A 87 8.58 -1.50 10.05
CA TYR A 87 9.69 -2.30 10.56
C TYR A 87 9.26 -3.75 10.79
N VAL A 88 10.23 -4.65 10.69
CA VAL A 88 10.07 -6.09 10.94
C VAL A 88 10.22 -6.35 12.43
N THR A 89 9.30 -7.13 13.04
CA THR A 89 9.51 -7.57 14.42
C THR A 89 10.65 -8.59 14.49
N PRO A 90 11.40 -8.67 15.62
CA PRO A 90 12.48 -9.66 15.78
C PRO A 90 12.02 -11.09 15.48
N GLU A 91 10.79 -11.42 15.90
CA GLU A 91 10.19 -12.74 15.69
C GLU A 91 9.95 -13.02 14.20
N LEU A 92 9.50 -12.02 13.40
CA LEU A 92 9.35 -12.17 11.95
C LEU A 92 10.71 -12.33 11.27
N GLY A 93 11.70 -11.53 11.64
CA GLY A 93 13.06 -11.67 11.12
C GLY A 93 13.64 -13.07 11.33
N GLN A 94 13.43 -13.63 12.53
CA GLN A 94 13.82 -15.00 12.84
C GLN A 94 13.02 -16.04 12.04
N GLU A 95 11.71 -15.86 11.91
CA GLU A 95 10.85 -16.74 11.10
C GLU A 95 11.30 -16.77 9.64
N ILE A 96 11.61 -15.60 9.06
CA ILE A 96 12.15 -15.49 7.69
C ILE A 96 13.45 -16.32 7.57
N LYS A 97 14.41 -16.09 8.44
CA LYS A 97 15.68 -16.82 8.43
C LYS A 97 15.52 -18.34 8.46
N GLN A 98 14.64 -18.83 9.31
CA GLN A 98 14.50 -20.26 9.60
C GLN A 98 13.62 -20.97 8.57
N SER A 99 12.59 -20.29 8.04
CA SER A 99 11.53 -20.94 7.28
C SER A 99 11.78 -20.96 5.78
N LEU A 100 12.46 -19.94 5.21
CA LEU A 100 12.58 -19.83 3.75
C LEU A 100 13.24 -21.04 3.10
N ALA A 101 14.24 -21.63 3.76
CA ALA A 101 14.97 -22.80 3.23
C ALA A 101 14.12 -24.09 3.21
N ALA A 102 13.10 -24.14 4.07
CA ALA A 102 12.20 -25.29 4.20
C ALA A 102 10.96 -25.22 3.31
N LEU A 103 10.75 -24.10 2.62
CA LEU A 103 9.59 -23.93 1.74
C LEU A 103 9.74 -24.75 0.45
N ASN A 104 8.65 -25.36 0.01
CA ASN A 104 8.59 -26.06 -1.25
C ASN A 104 8.87 -25.12 -2.43
N ASN A 105 9.42 -25.67 -3.51
CA ASN A 105 9.71 -24.90 -4.74
C ASN A 105 8.44 -24.25 -5.34
N ASP A 106 7.30 -24.88 -5.16
CA ASP A 106 5.97 -24.39 -5.54
C ASP A 106 5.51 -23.14 -4.76
N THR A 107 6.10 -22.88 -3.59
CA THR A 107 5.76 -21.68 -2.79
C THR A 107 6.45 -20.47 -3.39
N THR A 108 5.66 -19.58 -3.97
CA THR A 108 6.14 -18.37 -4.65
C THR A 108 5.83 -17.09 -3.91
N GLY A 109 4.96 -17.13 -2.89
CA GLY A 109 4.61 -15.95 -2.12
C GLY A 109 4.34 -16.21 -0.65
N ILE A 110 4.61 -15.20 0.18
CA ILE A 110 4.43 -15.27 1.64
C ILE A 110 3.64 -14.04 2.09
N TYR A 111 2.52 -14.31 2.75
CA TYR A 111 1.74 -13.30 3.42
C TYR A 111 2.22 -13.11 4.85
N VAL A 112 2.35 -11.85 5.26
CA VAL A 112 2.61 -11.45 6.65
C VAL A 112 1.51 -10.54 7.16
N LYS A 113 1.28 -10.53 8.46
CA LYS A 113 0.30 -9.65 9.10
C LYS A 113 0.91 -8.27 9.33
N ARG A 114 0.09 -7.24 9.20
CA ARG A 114 0.47 -5.87 9.50
C ARG A 114 -0.21 -5.35 10.76
N ARG A 115 0.58 -4.87 11.72
CA ARG A 115 0.11 -4.05 12.84
C ARG A 115 0.12 -2.59 12.43
N VAL A 116 -0.95 -1.89 12.69
CA VAL A 116 -1.02 -0.43 12.48
C VAL A 116 -0.85 0.26 13.82
N MET A 117 0.17 1.12 13.91
CA MET A 117 0.41 1.97 15.07
C MET A 117 -0.12 3.38 14.81
N PHE A 118 -0.88 3.91 15.74
CA PHE A 118 -1.36 5.29 15.68
C PHE A 118 -1.12 5.98 17.03
N MET A 119 -0.44 7.12 17.01
CA MET A 119 -0.03 7.83 18.22
C MET A 119 0.67 6.88 19.24
N ASN A 120 1.58 6.05 18.76
CA ASN A 120 2.32 5.04 19.54
C ASN A 120 1.43 3.98 20.23
N GLN A 121 0.22 3.74 19.70
CA GLN A 121 -0.66 2.67 20.15
C GLN A 121 -1.02 1.74 19.00
N TRP A 122 -0.96 0.44 19.25
CA TRP A 122 -1.43 -0.56 18.30
C TRP A 122 -2.97 -0.52 18.19
N ILE A 123 -3.50 -0.27 16.99
CA ILE A 123 -4.92 -0.37 16.67
C ILE A 123 -5.25 -1.81 16.34
N LYS A 124 -5.82 -2.52 17.29
CA LYS A 124 -6.08 -3.97 17.20
C LYS A 124 -7.47 -4.29 16.66
N ARG A 125 -8.42 -3.42 16.94
CA ARG A 125 -9.85 -3.67 16.74
C ARG A 125 -10.37 -2.98 15.47
N GLY A 126 -11.67 -3.02 15.28
CA GLY A 126 -12.29 -2.39 14.11
C GLY A 126 -11.94 -3.07 12.79
N GLY A 127 -11.40 -4.32 12.82
CA GLY A 127 -10.99 -5.05 11.62
C GLY A 127 -9.69 -4.55 10.99
N TYR A 128 -8.83 -3.85 11.76
CA TYR A 128 -7.48 -3.45 11.32
C TYR A 128 -6.43 -4.53 11.59
N TYR A 129 -6.76 -5.56 12.37
CA TYR A 129 -5.87 -6.68 12.60
C TYR A 129 -6.66 -8.00 12.70
N PRO A 130 -6.17 -9.08 12.07
CA PRO A 130 -5.03 -9.14 11.17
C PRO A 130 -5.36 -8.63 9.75
N ILE A 131 -4.44 -7.85 9.17
CA ILE A 131 -4.43 -7.55 7.73
C ILE A 131 -3.27 -8.30 7.12
N TRP A 132 -3.56 -9.22 6.22
CA TRP A 132 -2.57 -10.00 5.52
C TRP A 132 -2.11 -9.28 4.25
N LEU A 133 -0.80 -9.15 4.08
CA LEU A 133 -0.17 -8.53 2.91
C LEU A 133 0.84 -9.51 2.32
N LEU A 134 0.83 -9.64 1.01
CA LEU A 134 1.88 -10.36 0.29
C LEU A 134 3.14 -9.48 0.32
N ARG A 135 4.13 -9.88 1.12
CA ARG A 135 5.34 -9.06 1.36
C ARG A 135 6.60 -9.69 0.87
N LEU A 136 6.67 -11.04 0.77
CA LEU A 136 7.81 -11.75 0.19
C LEU A 136 7.32 -12.59 -1.00
N TRP A 137 8.14 -12.65 -2.03
CA TRP A 137 7.87 -13.51 -3.19
C TRP A 137 9.17 -13.98 -3.85
N ARG A 138 9.09 -15.11 -4.56
CA ARG A 138 10.21 -15.61 -5.36
C ARG A 138 10.54 -14.58 -6.44
N ARG A 139 11.85 -14.33 -6.66
CA ARG A 139 12.31 -13.48 -7.76
C ARG A 139 11.68 -13.96 -9.07
N ASP A 140 11.34 -13.01 -9.94
CA ASP A 140 10.72 -13.23 -11.25
C ASP A 140 9.31 -13.84 -11.23
N LYS A 141 8.73 -14.04 -10.02
CA LYS A 141 7.37 -14.56 -9.86
C LYS A 141 6.35 -13.51 -9.43
N GLY A 142 6.76 -12.28 -9.20
CA GLY A 142 5.87 -11.21 -8.75
C GLY A 142 6.19 -9.86 -9.37
N ILE A 143 5.13 -9.12 -9.68
CA ILE A 143 5.16 -7.76 -10.20
C ILE A 143 4.13 -6.90 -9.45
N CYS A 144 4.44 -5.63 -9.25
CA CYS A 144 3.48 -4.68 -8.70
C CYS A 144 2.46 -4.28 -9.78
N GLU A 145 1.16 -4.47 -9.49
CA GLU A 145 0.10 -4.08 -10.43
C GLU A 145 -0.05 -2.56 -10.51
N GLU A 146 -0.37 -2.05 -11.70
CA GLU A 146 -0.55 -0.64 -11.95
C GLU A 146 -1.98 -0.20 -11.62
N LEU A 147 -2.18 0.32 -10.41
CA LEU A 147 -3.44 0.92 -9.96
C LEU A 147 -3.19 2.33 -9.42
N TRP A 148 -4.26 3.13 -9.28
CA TRP A 148 -4.19 4.45 -8.65
C TRP A 148 -4.06 4.38 -7.12
N MET A 149 -4.63 3.33 -6.52
CA MET A 149 -4.61 3.06 -5.08
C MET A 149 -4.64 1.55 -4.84
N ASP A 150 -4.09 1.13 -3.68
CA ASP A 150 -4.09 -0.26 -3.21
C ASP A 150 -3.36 -1.22 -4.17
N GLU A 151 -2.18 -0.84 -4.64
CA GLU A 151 -1.33 -1.66 -5.50
C GLU A 151 -0.87 -2.92 -4.77
N HIS A 152 -1.08 -4.08 -5.40
CA HIS A 152 -0.68 -5.37 -4.85
C HIS A 152 0.43 -6.00 -5.70
N ILE A 153 1.22 -6.85 -5.06
CA ILE A 153 2.10 -7.75 -5.81
C ILE A 153 1.24 -8.89 -6.37
N LYS A 154 1.27 -9.04 -7.69
CA LYS A 154 0.66 -10.17 -8.41
C LYS A 154 1.70 -11.24 -8.64
N LEU A 155 1.39 -12.46 -8.25
CA LEU A 155 2.21 -13.63 -8.57
C LEU A 155 1.79 -14.20 -9.92
N SER A 156 2.77 -14.58 -10.73
CA SER A 156 2.53 -15.22 -12.02
C SER A 156 2.09 -16.68 -11.88
N GLU A 157 2.57 -17.37 -10.85
CA GLU A 157 2.31 -18.79 -10.62
C GLU A 157 2.64 -19.20 -9.18
N GLY A 158 2.35 -20.45 -8.84
CA GLY A 158 2.71 -21.09 -7.59
C GLY A 158 1.70 -20.89 -6.47
N THR A 159 2.09 -21.30 -5.27
CA THR A 159 1.27 -21.26 -4.05
C THR A 159 1.77 -20.23 -3.07
N THR A 160 0.95 -19.91 -2.08
CA THR A 160 1.30 -18.95 -1.03
C THR A 160 1.17 -19.56 0.35
N VAL A 161 2.01 -19.11 1.27
CA VAL A 161 1.95 -19.45 2.69
C VAL A 161 1.76 -18.20 3.54
N GLN A 162 1.38 -18.39 4.80
CA GLN A 162 1.22 -17.31 5.77
C GLN A 162 2.23 -17.50 6.90
N PHE A 163 3.04 -16.46 7.17
CA PHE A 163 3.89 -16.43 8.34
C PHE A 163 3.12 -15.98 9.59
N LYS A 164 3.59 -16.39 10.75
CA LYS A 164 2.88 -16.16 12.03
C LYS A 164 3.12 -14.77 12.59
N ASN A 165 4.28 -14.19 12.30
CA ASN A 165 4.73 -12.93 12.89
C ASN A 165 4.40 -11.72 12.01
N ASP A 166 4.66 -10.52 12.51
CA ASP A 166 4.10 -9.28 11.99
C ASP A 166 5.17 -8.33 11.48
N ILE A 167 4.82 -7.55 10.45
CA ILE A 167 5.41 -6.22 10.23
C ILE A 167 4.61 -5.17 11.00
N VAL A 168 5.24 -4.07 11.33
CA VAL A 168 4.62 -2.95 12.04
C VAL A 168 4.68 -1.70 11.19
N ASP A 169 3.53 -1.18 10.82
CA ASP A 169 3.33 0.12 10.18
C ASP A 169 3.24 1.18 11.29
N HIS A 170 4.26 2.03 11.41
CA HIS A 170 4.38 3.00 12.48
C HIS A 170 4.93 4.33 11.98
N ASN A 171 4.06 5.14 11.45
CA ASN A 171 4.42 6.50 11.05
C ASN A 171 4.58 7.42 12.25
N LEU A 172 5.72 8.12 12.31
CA LEU A 172 6.12 9.00 13.41
C LEU A 172 5.75 10.46 13.18
N ASN A 173 5.15 10.79 12.03
CA ASN A 173 4.73 12.14 11.73
C ASN A 173 3.50 12.53 12.58
N ASN A 174 3.32 13.83 12.74
CA ASN A 174 2.21 14.38 13.54
C ASN A 174 0.86 14.29 12.81
N LEU A 175 -0.21 14.65 13.52
CA LEU A 175 -1.57 14.56 13.01
C LEU A 175 -1.82 15.53 11.84
N THR A 176 -1.19 16.71 11.84
CA THR A 176 -1.28 17.68 10.72
C THR A 176 -0.77 17.06 9.42
N TRP A 177 0.42 16.45 9.46
CA TRP A 177 0.97 15.75 8.31
C TRP A 177 0.05 14.59 7.88
N TRP A 178 -0.46 13.82 8.85
CA TRP A 178 -1.34 12.70 8.57
C TRP A 178 -2.62 13.14 7.84
N THR A 179 -3.28 14.19 8.33
CA THR A 179 -4.51 14.70 7.70
C THR A 179 -4.24 15.27 6.30
N GLN A 180 -3.12 15.95 6.11
CA GLN A 180 -2.72 16.47 4.79
C GLN A 180 -2.43 15.35 3.80
N LYS A 181 -1.70 14.30 4.22
CA LYS A 181 -1.46 13.09 3.40
C LYS A 181 -2.78 12.43 3.00
N HIS A 182 -3.72 12.29 3.94
CA HIS A 182 -5.03 11.68 3.66
C HIS A 182 -5.93 12.56 2.79
N ASN A 183 -5.83 13.89 2.87
CA ASN A 183 -6.51 14.76 1.92
C ASN A 183 -6.02 14.53 0.48
N ASN A 184 -4.71 14.33 0.28
CA ASN A 184 -4.15 13.99 -1.02
C ASN A 184 -4.55 12.56 -1.48
N TYR A 185 -4.60 11.61 -0.56
CA TYR A 185 -5.09 10.26 -0.85
C TYR A 185 -6.57 10.24 -1.23
N ALA A 186 -7.40 11.12 -0.64
CA ALA A 186 -8.80 11.23 -0.99
C ALA A 186 -9.02 11.52 -2.48
N ILE A 187 -8.15 12.31 -3.13
CA ILE A 187 -8.23 12.57 -4.57
C ILE A 187 -8.02 11.28 -5.38
N ARG A 188 -7.04 10.46 -5.01
CA ARG A 188 -6.78 9.17 -5.67
C ARG A 188 -7.92 8.18 -5.46
N GLU A 189 -8.48 8.13 -4.25
CA GLU A 189 -9.63 7.27 -3.93
C GLU A 189 -10.88 7.71 -4.71
N VAL A 190 -11.09 9.03 -4.91
CA VAL A 190 -12.16 9.56 -5.77
C VAL A 190 -12.01 9.06 -7.20
N ILE A 191 -10.80 9.17 -7.76
CA ILE A 191 -10.51 8.67 -9.11
C ILE A 191 -10.83 7.18 -9.21
N ASP A 192 -10.37 6.37 -8.25
CA ASP A 192 -10.60 4.93 -8.25
C ASP A 192 -12.09 4.56 -8.10
N LEU A 193 -12.86 5.29 -7.29
CA LEU A 193 -14.31 5.08 -7.17
C LEU A 193 -15.07 5.54 -8.42
N LEU A 194 -14.66 6.63 -9.05
CA LEU A 194 -15.25 7.08 -10.31
C LEU A 194 -14.86 6.14 -11.46
N ASP A 195 -13.64 5.60 -11.47
CA ASP A 195 -13.22 4.61 -12.45
C ASP A 195 -14.02 3.30 -12.35
N ILE A 196 -14.40 2.88 -11.15
CA ILE A 196 -15.35 1.76 -10.96
C ILE A 196 -16.68 2.04 -11.69
N LYS A 197 -17.15 3.28 -11.65
CA LYS A 197 -18.47 3.66 -12.20
C LYS A 197 -18.42 3.97 -13.70
N TYR A 198 -17.40 4.66 -14.16
CA TYR A 198 -17.31 5.19 -15.52
C TYR A 198 -16.37 4.40 -16.42
N ASN A 199 -15.61 3.47 -15.85
CA ASN A 199 -14.62 2.66 -16.57
C ASN A 199 -13.67 3.53 -17.42
N PHE A 200 -12.91 4.40 -16.77
CA PHE A 200 -11.92 5.25 -17.43
C PHE A 200 -10.78 4.44 -18.02
N THR A 201 -10.38 3.37 -17.32
CA THR A 201 -9.29 2.48 -17.69
C THR A 201 -9.82 1.07 -17.97
N GLU A 202 -9.35 0.44 -19.04
CA GLU A 202 -9.62 -0.98 -19.36
C GLU A 202 -8.71 -1.94 -18.56
N ALA A 203 -8.31 -1.56 -17.37
CA ALA A 203 -7.37 -2.34 -16.57
C ALA A 203 -7.90 -3.76 -16.28
N ASN A 204 -7.01 -4.76 -16.38
CA ASN A 204 -7.26 -6.15 -15.96
C ASN A 204 -7.45 -6.22 -14.44
N ARG A 205 -8.66 -6.00 -13.97
CA ARG A 205 -8.99 -5.94 -12.54
C ARG A 205 -9.26 -7.32 -11.97
N VAL A 206 -8.91 -7.52 -10.72
CA VAL A 206 -9.26 -8.73 -9.97
C VAL A 206 -10.78 -8.94 -10.00
N ILE A 207 -11.23 -10.13 -10.43
CA ILE A 207 -12.65 -10.49 -10.48
C ILE A 207 -13.21 -10.51 -9.06
N PRO A 208 -14.25 -9.71 -8.74
CA PRO A 208 -14.82 -9.64 -7.40
C PRO A 208 -15.57 -10.94 -7.06
N LYS A 209 -15.21 -11.60 -5.95
CA LYS A 209 -15.91 -12.78 -5.43
C LYS A 209 -16.04 -12.70 -3.92
N LEU A 210 -17.26 -12.92 -3.37
CA LEU A 210 -17.51 -12.87 -1.93
C LEU A 210 -16.78 -14.01 -1.18
N PHE A 211 -16.74 -15.19 -1.76
CA PHE A 211 -16.11 -16.39 -1.20
C PHE A 211 -14.78 -16.74 -1.89
N GLY A 212 -14.16 -15.78 -2.55
CA GLY A 212 -12.86 -15.93 -3.20
C GLY A 212 -11.68 -15.64 -2.28
N THR A 213 -10.52 -15.37 -2.89
CA THR A 213 -9.32 -14.92 -2.19
C THR A 213 -9.58 -13.63 -1.40
N GLN A 214 -8.68 -13.27 -0.48
CA GLN A 214 -8.82 -12.04 0.30
C GLN A 214 -8.98 -10.80 -0.60
N ASP A 215 -8.25 -10.72 -1.70
CA ASP A 215 -8.27 -9.59 -2.63
C ASP A 215 -9.58 -9.56 -3.44
N GLN A 216 -10.07 -10.70 -3.88
CA GLN A 216 -11.38 -10.82 -4.54
C GLN A 216 -12.52 -10.38 -3.60
N ARG A 217 -12.46 -10.76 -2.32
CA ARG A 217 -13.44 -10.36 -1.31
C ARG A 217 -13.35 -8.88 -0.97
N LYS A 218 -12.14 -8.32 -0.83
CA LYS A 218 -11.94 -6.87 -0.65
C LYS A 218 -12.53 -6.10 -1.82
N ARG A 219 -12.27 -6.53 -3.06
CA ARG A 219 -12.82 -5.91 -4.26
C ARG A 219 -14.35 -5.97 -4.28
N PHE A 220 -14.94 -7.12 -3.96
CA PHE A 220 -16.40 -7.27 -3.85
C PHE A 220 -17.00 -6.29 -2.83
N LEU A 221 -16.40 -6.19 -1.63
CA LEU A 221 -16.86 -5.26 -0.60
C LEU A 221 -16.68 -3.80 -1.00
N LYS A 222 -15.60 -3.45 -1.72
CA LYS A 222 -15.38 -2.11 -2.26
C LYS A 222 -16.47 -1.72 -3.27
N LEU A 223 -16.85 -2.64 -4.16
CA LEU A 223 -17.96 -2.41 -5.11
C LEU A 223 -19.30 -2.21 -4.39
N LYS A 224 -19.60 -3.04 -3.38
CA LYS A 224 -20.79 -2.89 -2.55
C LYS A 224 -20.80 -1.56 -1.80
N TYR A 225 -19.68 -1.16 -1.22
CA TYR A 225 -19.53 0.14 -0.58
C TYR A 225 -19.74 1.29 -1.59
N ALA A 226 -19.14 1.20 -2.78
CA ALA A 226 -19.25 2.21 -3.84
C ALA A 226 -20.70 2.38 -4.33
N SER A 227 -21.53 1.35 -4.28
CA SER A 227 -22.95 1.40 -4.69
C SER A 227 -23.87 2.06 -3.66
N LEU A 228 -23.43 2.25 -2.42
CA LEU A 228 -24.23 2.93 -1.39
C LEU A 228 -24.31 4.43 -1.64
N PRO A 229 -25.41 5.12 -1.20
CA PRO A 229 -25.56 6.55 -1.35
C PRO A 229 -24.41 7.32 -0.71
N LEU A 230 -23.96 8.41 -1.37
CA LEU A 230 -22.99 9.34 -0.81
C LEU A 230 -23.48 9.88 0.54
N PHE A 231 -22.54 10.20 1.41
CA PHE A 231 -22.74 10.75 2.76
C PHE A 231 -23.37 9.79 3.78
N THR A 232 -24.09 8.73 3.34
CA THR A 232 -24.63 7.71 4.27
C THR A 232 -23.62 6.61 4.54
N ARG A 233 -22.88 6.19 3.52
CA ARG A 233 -21.91 5.08 3.59
C ARG A 233 -20.73 5.32 4.55
N PRO A 234 -20.21 6.54 4.76
CA PRO A 234 -19.17 6.80 5.77
C PRO A 234 -19.65 6.52 7.20
N PHE A 235 -20.89 6.92 7.52
CA PHE A 235 -21.48 6.66 8.84
C PHE A 235 -21.72 5.17 9.08
N ALA A 236 -22.27 4.46 8.08
CA ALA A 236 -22.46 3.00 8.16
C ALA A 236 -21.13 2.28 8.35
N TYR A 237 -20.07 2.70 7.61
CA TYR A 237 -18.74 2.13 7.74
C TYR A 237 -18.12 2.40 9.12
N PHE A 238 -18.21 3.63 9.63
CA PHE A 238 -17.74 3.99 10.96
C PHE A 238 -18.46 3.18 12.03
N PHE A 239 -19.80 3.13 11.99
CA PHE A 239 -20.61 2.35 12.92
C PHE A 239 -20.19 0.89 12.95
N TYR A 240 -20.05 0.28 11.76
CA TYR A 240 -19.60 -1.10 11.63
C TYR A 240 -18.23 -1.34 12.25
N ARG A 241 -17.26 -0.45 11.94
CA ARG A 241 -15.88 -0.60 12.42
C ARG A 241 -15.76 -0.33 13.92
N TYR A 242 -16.40 0.73 14.39
CA TYR A 242 -16.24 1.18 15.76
C TYR A 242 -17.06 0.34 16.75
N PHE A 243 -18.34 0.07 16.42
CA PHE A 243 -19.23 -0.67 17.31
C PHE A 243 -19.25 -2.17 17.02
N VAL A 244 -19.58 -2.60 15.79
CA VAL A 244 -19.75 -4.03 15.48
C VAL A 244 -18.40 -4.77 15.52
N LYS A 245 -17.32 -4.15 15.04
CA LYS A 245 -15.96 -4.71 15.11
C LYS A 245 -15.19 -4.30 16.37
N LEU A 246 -15.88 -3.77 17.38
CA LEU A 246 -15.36 -3.43 18.70
C LEU A 246 -14.19 -2.44 18.71
N GLY A 247 -14.12 -1.51 17.73
CA GLY A 247 -13.08 -0.50 17.64
C GLY A 247 -12.99 0.39 18.88
N PHE A 248 -14.10 0.58 19.62
CA PHE A 248 -14.14 1.36 20.86
C PHE A 248 -13.27 0.78 21.97
N LEU A 249 -12.94 -0.52 21.92
CA LEU A 249 -12.03 -1.16 22.88
C LEU A 249 -10.56 -0.73 22.73
N ASP A 250 -10.21 -0.05 21.66
CA ASP A 250 -8.87 0.56 21.49
C ASP A 250 -8.75 1.93 22.21
N GLY A 251 -9.77 2.33 23.00
CA GLY A 251 -9.75 3.51 23.85
C GLY A 251 -9.76 4.83 23.07
N LYS A 252 -9.24 5.92 23.70
CA LYS A 252 -9.28 7.27 23.12
C LYS A 252 -8.53 7.37 21.78
N LYS A 253 -7.37 6.77 21.66
CA LYS A 253 -6.60 6.77 20.40
C LYS A 253 -7.30 5.94 19.31
N GLY A 254 -7.97 4.85 19.70
CA GLY A 254 -8.86 4.09 18.84
C GLY A 254 -10.05 4.92 18.34
N LEU A 255 -10.69 5.71 19.22
CA LEU A 255 -11.76 6.61 18.80
C LEU A 255 -11.27 7.61 17.75
N ILE A 256 -10.13 8.29 18.00
CA ILE A 256 -9.56 9.24 17.06
C ILE A 256 -9.24 8.56 15.72
N TRP A 257 -8.60 7.40 15.75
CA TRP A 257 -8.28 6.62 14.56
C TRP A 257 -9.53 6.26 13.75
N HIS A 258 -10.53 5.65 14.39
CA HIS A 258 -11.75 5.22 13.72
C HIS A 258 -12.56 6.41 13.19
N PHE A 259 -12.57 7.53 13.90
CA PHE A 259 -13.21 8.75 13.43
C PHE A 259 -12.49 9.29 12.18
N LEU A 260 -11.17 9.47 12.26
CA LEU A 260 -10.38 10.05 11.15
C LEU A 260 -10.35 9.14 9.93
N GLN A 261 -10.04 7.86 10.12
CA GLN A 261 -9.89 6.90 9.02
C GLN A 261 -11.24 6.35 8.54
N GLY A 262 -12.17 6.11 9.45
CA GLY A 262 -13.44 5.47 9.18
C GLY A 262 -14.57 6.42 8.77
N LEU A 263 -14.61 7.61 9.34
CA LEU A 263 -15.67 8.59 9.08
C LEU A 263 -15.17 9.78 8.28
N TRP A 264 -14.24 10.57 8.83
CA TRP A 264 -13.78 11.82 8.22
C TRP A 264 -13.20 11.60 6.81
N TYR A 265 -12.25 10.68 6.67
CA TYR A 265 -11.62 10.39 5.38
C TYR A 265 -12.64 9.91 4.34
N ARG A 266 -13.55 9.03 4.72
CA ARG A 266 -14.58 8.49 3.82
C ARG A 266 -15.62 9.54 3.45
N PHE A 267 -15.97 10.42 4.38
CA PHE A 267 -16.86 11.55 4.12
C PHE A 267 -16.20 12.58 3.19
N LEU A 268 -14.90 12.85 3.39
CA LEU A 268 -14.14 13.73 2.52
C LEU A 268 -14.09 13.21 1.07
N VAL A 269 -13.92 11.90 0.89
CA VAL A 269 -13.99 11.27 -0.44
C VAL A 269 -15.36 11.49 -1.07
N ASP A 270 -16.44 11.30 -0.32
CA ASP A 270 -17.81 11.54 -0.81
C ASP A 270 -18.04 13.01 -1.16
N ALA A 271 -17.54 13.94 -0.34
CA ALA A 271 -17.64 15.38 -0.58
C ALA A 271 -16.90 15.78 -1.88
N LYS A 272 -15.71 15.22 -2.10
CA LYS A 272 -14.96 15.45 -3.35
C LYS A 272 -15.66 14.86 -4.58
N ILE A 273 -16.29 13.69 -4.48
CA ILE A 273 -17.12 13.15 -5.56
C ILE A 273 -18.29 14.08 -5.86
N TYR A 274 -18.95 14.58 -4.80
CA TYR A 274 -20.05 15.53 -4.96
C TYR A 274 -19.59 16.85 -5.59
N GLU A 275 -18.41 17.36 -5.19
CA GLU A 275 -17.79 18.56 -5.78
C GLU A 275 -17.57 18.38 -7.28
N VAL A 276 -16.99 17.25 -7.72
CA VAL A 276 -16.79 16.94 -9.15
C VAL A 276 -18.13 17.01 -9.88
N TYR A 277 -19.14 16.31 -9.39
CA TYR A 277 -20.47 16.31 -10.04
C TYR A 277 -21.15 17.67 -10.06
N HIS A 278 -20.92 18.50 -9.03
CA HIS A 278 -21.47 19.85 -8.99
C HIS A 278 -20.78 20.79 -9.99
N ARG A 279 -19.47 20.64 -10.21
CA ARG A 279 -18.70 21.50 -11.11
C ARG A 279 -18.85 21.15 -12.58
N VAL A 280 -18.81 19.85 -12.91
CA VAL A 280 -18.73 19.40 -14.31
C VAL A 280 -19.81 18.39 -14.70
N GLY A 281 -20.76 18.11 -13.81
CA GLY A 281 -21.81 17.13 -14.11
C GLY A 281 -21.33 15.68 -13.98
N LYS A 282 -22.00 14.78 -14.72
CA LYS A 282 -21.75 13.33 -14.66
C LYS A 282 -21.29 12.75 -15.99
N ASP A 283 -20.96 13.60 -16.95
CA ASP A 283 -20.39 13.14 -18.21
C ASP A 283 -18.96 12.63 -18.01
N LYS A 284 -18.62 11.53 -18.69
CA LYS A 284 -17.32 10.88 -18.56
C LYS A 284 -16.17 11.79 -19.02
N GLN A 285 -16.35 12.48 -20.15
CA GLN A 285 -15.29 13.32 -20.72
C GLN A 285 -15.05 14.56 -19.89
N ASP A 286 -16.11 15.21 -19.41
CA ASP A 286 -16.02 16.38 -18.54
C ASP A 286 -15.29 16.05 -17.24
N ILE A 287 -15.53 14.85 -16.67
CA ILE A 287 -14.83 14.38 -15.47
C ILE A 287 -13.34 14.15 -15.77
N ILE A 288 -12.99 13.54 -16.91
CA ILE A 288 -11.59 13.33 -17.31
C ILE A 288 -10.87 14.67 -17.45
N GLU A 289 -11.49 15.64 -18.14
CA GLU A 289 -10.92 16.97 -18.30
C GLU A 289 -10.75 17.70 -16.97
N PHE A 290 -11.74 17.59 -16.07
CA PHE A 290 -11.63 18.17 -14.73
C PHE A 290 -10.38 17.68 -13.99
N PHE A 291 -10.14 16.36 -13.96
CA PHE A 291 -8.97 15.82 -13.28
C PHE A 291 -7.65 16.18 -13.96
N ARG A 292 -7.65 16.31 -15.29
CA ARG A 292 -6.48 16.76 -16.04
C ARG A 292 -6.13 18.22 -15.70
N ASN A 293 -7.14 19.08 -15.70
CA ASN A 293 -6.97 20.53 -15.55
C ASN A 293 -6.71 20.92 -14.08
N GLU A 294 -7.47 20.36 -13.13
CA GLU A 294 -7.40 20.74 -11.71
C GLU A 294 -6.26 20.03 -10.96
N TYR A 295 -5.94 18.79 -11.32
CA TYR A 295 -4.97 17.96 -10.58
C TYR A 295 -3.79 17.47 -11.42
N GLY A 296 -3.70 17.85 -12.70
CA GLY A 296 -2.65 17.37 -13.60
C GLY A 296 -2.66 15.86 -13.82
N LYS A 297 -3.83 15.20 -13.64
CA LYS A 297 -3.96 13.74 -13.72
C LYS A 297 -4.67 13.32 -15.00
N ASP A 298 -3.92 12.72 -15.91
CA ASP A 298 -4.49 12.11 -17.11
C ASP A 298 -5.02 10.72 -16.78
N LEU A 299 -6.36 10.59 -16.70
CA LEU A 299 -7.03 9.32 -16.40
C LEU A 299 -6.98 8.34 -17.58
N SER A 300 -6.68 8.79 -18.79
CA SER A 300 -6.53 7.95 -19.98
C SER A 300 -5.11 7.37 -20.13
N ALA A 301 -4.12 7.96 -19.47
CA ALA A 301 -2.70 7.63 -19.64
C ALA A 301 -2.27 6.30 -18.97
N VAL A 302 -3.09 5.69 -18.14
CA VAL A 302 -2.81 4.37 -17.52
C VAL A 302 -2.82 3.24 -18.56
N GLN A 303 -3.39 3.47 -19.75
CA GLN A 303 -3.49 2.47 -20.82
C GLN A 303 -2.27 2.35 -21.73
N ASN A 304 -1.37 3.33 -21.80
CA ASN A 304 -0.43 3.48 -22.91
C ASN A 304 1.04 3.50 -22.54
N ARG A 305 1.47 2.87 -21.46
CA ARG A 305 2.91 2.71 -21.21
C ARG A 305 3.32 1.26 -21.47
N PRO A 306 4.00 0.97 -22.61
CA PRO A 306 4.62 -0.31 -22.78
C PRO A 306 5.65 -0.49 -21.67
N VAL A 307 5.61 -1.63 -20.99
CA VAL A 307 6.75 -2.11 -20.22
C VAL A 307 7.84 -2.36 -21.25
N GLU A 308 8.74 -1.39 -21.45
CA GLU A 308 9.96 -1.65 -22.17
C GLU A 308 10.80 -2.64 -21.34
N VAL A 309 10.56 -3.90 -21.56
CA VAL A 309 11.53 -4.94 -21.23
C VAL A 309 12.66 -4.77 -22.25
N ARG A 310 13.65 -3.95 -21.92
CA ARG A 310 14.91 -3.99 -22.67
C ARG A 310 15.59 -5.31 -22.35
N GLN A 311 15.75 -6.09 -23.43
CA GLN A 311 16.55 -7.32 -23.50
C GLN A 311 17.99 -7.12 -23.06
#